data_90d4c41847569f41905ef03b8f95e404
#
_entry.id   90d4c41847569f41905ef03b8f95e404
#
_cell.length_a   1.000
_cell.length_b   1.000
_cell.length_c   1.000
_cell.angle_alpha   90.00
_cell.angle_beta   90.00
_cell.angle_gamma   90.00
#
_symmetry.space_group_name_H-M   'P 1'
#
loop_
_entity.id
_entity.type
_entity.pdbx_description
1 polymer ?
#
loop_
_entity_poly.entity_id
_entity_poly.type
_entity_poly.pdbx_seq_one_letter_code
_entity_poly.pdbx_strand_id
1 'polypeptide(L)'
;MGKCYNSTVVDASIDEVWEMIKDFHQLSWGDKVITKVDIVGEVSGTEVGAKRILNEVFHETLLSVDNKNFSFTYSIDDGPGPVSKDSVSNYVGKVSLYPVTDSGETFVEWISTYESDSDSAVGDFCNPIYAVLLSSLKSKF
;
A
#
# COMPACT_ATOMS: atom_id res chain seq x y z
N MET A 1 11.34 -16.07 -5.02
CA MET A 1 10.79 -14.83 -4.43
C MET A 1 10.31 -13.89 -5.52
N GLY A 2 9.06 -13.45 -5.41
CA GLY A 2 8.47 -12.50 -6.35
C GLY A 2 8.54 -11.08 -5.85
N LYS A 3 8.36 -10.12 -6.76
CA LYS A 3 8.41 -8.69 -6.45
C LYS A 3 7.45 -7.91 -7.36
N CYS A 4 6.72 -6.96 -6.78
CA CYS A 4 6.02 -5.92 -7.52
C CYS A 4 6.73 -4.59 -7.28
N TYR A 5 6.78 -3.76 -8.31
CA TYR A 5 7.34 -2.41 -8.22
C TYR A 5 6.45 -1.44 -8.98
N ASN A 6 6.02 -0.38 -8.30
CA ASN A 6 5.26 0.70 -8.91
C ASN A 6 5.69 2.02 -8.28
N SER A 7 5.65 3.10 -9.05
CA SER A 7 6.01 4.41 -8.54
C SER A 7 5.25 5.50 -9.30
N THR A 8 5.20 6.67 -8.68
CA THR A 8 4.64 7.87 -9.30
C THR A 8 5.28 9.12 -8.68
N VAL A 9 5.07 10.26 -9.32
CA VAL A 9 5.41 11.56 -8.75
C VAL A 9 4.12 12.32 -8.49
N VAL A 10 3.99 12.85 -7.28
CA VAL A 10 2.81 13.60 -6.83
C VAL A 10 3.17 15.07 -6.71
N ASP A 11 2.32 15.95 -7.23
CA ASP A 11 2.54 17.41 -7.22
C ASP A 11 2.14 18.03 -5.87
N ALA A 12 2.85 17.64 -4.83
CA ALA A 12 2.67 18.12 -3.47
C ALA A 12 3.93 17.85 -2.64
N SER A 13 4.07 18.57 -1.53
CA SER A 13 5.18 18.34 -0.60
C SER A 13 5.08 16.97 0.06
N ILE A 14 6.23 16.46 0.50
CA ILE A 14 6.28 15.15 1.18
C ILE A 14 5.41 15.12 2.45
N ASP A 15 5.35 16.23 3.18
CA ASP A 15 4.52 16.32 4.38
C ASP A 15 3.03 16.22 4.04
N GLU A 16 2.59 16.89 2.98
CA GLU A 16 1.20 16.82 2.54
C GLU A 16 0.79 15.43 2.08
N VAL A 17 1.66 14.77 1.32
CA VAL A 17 1.39 13.40 0.85
C VAL A 17 1.37 12.43 2.02
N TRP A 18 2.33 12.55 2.94
CA TRP A 18 2.41 11.70 4.13
C TRP A 18 1.16 11.84 5.01
N GLU A 19 0.71 13.07 5.27
CA GLU A 19 -0.52 13.30 6.03
C GLU A 19 -1.73 12.58 5.42
N MET A 20 -1.78 12.48 4.10
CA MET A 20 -2.90 11.83 3.42
C MET A 20 -2.85 10.31 3.53
N ILE A 21 -1.67 9.68 3.51
CA ILE A 21 -1.54 8.23 3.41
C ILE A 21 -1.15 7.52 4.70
N LYS A 22 -0.69 8.24 5.72
CA LYS A 22 -0.10 7.62 6.94
C LYS A 22 -1.08 6.83 7.79
N ASP A 23 -2.38 7.11 7.72
CA ASP A 23 -3.38 6.37 8.48
C ASP A 23 -3.81 5.13 7.70
N PHE A 24 -3.48 3.97 8.23
CA PHE A 24 -3.73 2.67 7.59
C PHE A 24 -5.23 2.38 7.41
N HIS A 25 -6.08 3.04 8.21
CA HIS A 25 -7.54 2.91 8.12
C HIS A 25 -8.19 3.93 7.19
N GLN A 26 -7.43 4.91 6.66
CA GLN A 26 -7.96 5.98 5.83
C GLN A 26 -7.43 5.84 4.40
N LEU A 27 -8.29 5.40 3.48
CA LEU A 27 -7.93 5.17 2.08
C LEU A 27 -8.84 5.94 1.12
N SER A 28 -9.37 7.08 1.52
CA SER A 28 -10.14 7.94 0.62
C SER A 28 -9.33 8.40 -0.60
N TRP A 29 -8.00 8.45 -0.46
CA TRP A 29 -7.08 8.78 -1.55
C TRP A 29 -7.03 7.67 -2.61
N GLY A 30 -7.38 6.44 -2.27
CA GLY A 30 -7.37 5.28 -3.17
C GLY A 30 -8.75 4.91 -3.72
N ASP A 31 -9.68 5.85 -3.79
CA ASP A 31 -11.08 5.59 -4.11
C ASP A 31 -11.36 5.11 -5.54
N LYS A 32 -10.36 5.15 -6.43
CA LYS A 32 -10.48 4.51 -7.75
C LYS A 32 -10.47 2.98 -7.69
N VAL A 33 -9.95 2.41 -6.58
CA VAL A 33 -9.86 0.97 -6.37
C VAL A 33 -10.60 0.55 -5.12
N ILE A 34 -10.40 1.30 -4.02
CA ILE A 34 -10.92 0.94 -2.71
C ILE A 34 -12.31 1.55 -2.54
N THR A 35 -13.31 0.68 -2.45
CA THR A 35 -14.71 1.07 -2.28
C THR A 35 -15.19 0.86 -0.85
N LYS A 36 -14.48 0.05 -0.05
CA LYS A 36 -14.85 -0.24 1.33
C LYS A 36 -13.61 -0.53 2.16
N VAL A 37 -13.56 0.05 3.35
CA VAL A 37 -12.54 -0.25 4.36
C VAL A 37 -13.25 -0.67 5.64
N ASP A 38 -12.97 -1.88 6.12
CA ASP A 38 -13.41 -2.35 7.43
C ASP A 38 -12.23 -2.31 8.40
N ILE A 39 -12.42 -1.66 9.53
CA ILE A 39 -11.43 -1.61 10.60
C ILE A 39 -11.60 -2.88 11.44
N VAL A 40 -10.50 -3.60 11.67
CA VAL A 40 -10.51 -4.83 12.45
C VAL A 40 -9.73 -4.60 13.74
N GLY A 41 -10.37 -4.90 14.89
CA GLY A 41 -9.74 -4.72 16.20
C GLY A 41 -9.77 -3.27 16.68
N GLU A 42 -8.95 -2.99 17.69
CA GLU A 42 -8.96 -1.70 18.41
C GLU A 42 -7.69 -0.88 18.24
N VAL A 43 -6.69 -1.39 17.50
CA VAL A 43 -5.44 -0.68 17.26
C VAL A 43 -5.68 0.45 16.28
N SER A 44 -5.20 1.64 16.62
CA SER A 44 -5.29 2.83 15.75
C SER A 44 -4.60 2.60 14.40
N GLY A 45 -5.14 3.20 13.34
CA GLY A 45 -4.55 3.12 11.99
C GLY A 45 -3.15 3.73 11.86
N THR A 46 -2.69 4.46 12.87
CA THR A 46 -1.33 5.03 12.92
C THR A 46 -0.36 4.20 13.76
N GLU A 47 -0.79 3.06 14.28
CA GLU A 47 0.01 2.20 15.15
C GLU A 47 0.26 0.82 14.54
N VAL A 48 1.44 0.26 14.80
CA VAL A 48 1.80 -1.10 14.40
C VAL A 48 0.80 -2.10 14.97
N GLY A 49 0.38 -3.04 14.14
CA GLY A 49 -0.65 -4.02 14.50
C GLY A 49 -2.05 -3.64 14.03
N ALA A 50 -2.23 -2.44 13.48
CA ALA A 50 -3.52 -2.04 12.89
C ALA A 50 -3.90 -3.01 11.78
N LYS A 51 -5.17 -3.39 11.74
CA LYS A 51 -5.71 -4.32 10.74
C LYS A 51 -6.84 -3.68 9.96
N ARG A 52 -6.92 -4.03 8.68
CA ARG A 52 -7.99 -3.59 7.80
C ARG A 52 -8.41 -4.69 6.85
N ILE A 53 -9.64 -4.61 6.37
CA ILE A 53 -10.12 -5.43 5.25
C ILE A 53 -10.55 -4.47 4.14
N LEU A 54 -9.94 -4.58 2.99
CA LEU A 54 -10.23 -3.73 1.83
C LEU A 54 -11.14 -4.49 0.86
N ASN A 55 -12.24 -3.82 0.45
CA ASN A 55 -13.21 -4.39 -0.50
C ASN A 55 -13.72 -5.77 -0.10
N GLU A 56 -13.79 -6.02 1.22
CA GLU A 56 -14.26 -7.28 1.82
C GLU A 56 -13.37 -8.51 1.52
N VAL A 57 -12.25 -8.34 0.82
CA VAL A 57 -11.42 -9.47 0.36
C VAL A 57 -9.94 -9.39 0.72
N PHE A 58 -9.36 -8.19 0.85
CA PHE A 58 -7.94 -8.05 1.20
C PHE A 58 -7.79 -7.83 2.69
N HIS A 59 -7.21 -8.81 3.39
CA HIS A 59 -6.93 -8.75 4.83
C HIS A 59 -5.49 -8.32 5.04
N GLU A 60 -5.28 -7.18 5.68
CA GLU A 60 -3.96 -6.57 5.81
C GLU A 60 -3.66 -6.14 7.23
N THR A 61 -2.38 -6.19 7.60
CA THR A 61 -1.89 -5.78 8.91
C THR A 61 -0.71 -4.82 8.73
N LEU A 62 -0.73 -3.71 9.46
CA LEU A 62 0.37 -2.74 9.48
C LEU A 62 1.53 -3.31 10.30
N LEU A 63 2.70 -3.49 9.68
CA LEU A 63 3.87 -4.10 10.30
C LEU A 63 4.84 -3.07 10.87
N SER A 64 5.02 -1.94 10.20
CA SER A 64 5.91 -0.88 10.64
C SER A 64 5.47 0.47 10.12
N VAL A 65 5.80 1.54 10.86
CA VAL A 65 5.58 2.93 10.47
C VAL A 65 6.82 3.72 10.82
N ASP A 66 7.34 4.48 9.87
CA ASP A 66 8.47 5.38 10.08
C ASP A 66 8.05 6.81 9.71
N ASN A 67 7.61 7.58 10.69
CA ASN A 67 7.16 8.97 10.49
C ASN A 67 8.32 9.92 10.19
N LYS A 68 9.54 9.50 10.46
CA LYS A 68 10.72 10.32 10.22
C LYS A 68 11.22 10.20 8.79
N ASN A 69 11.15 8.98 8.23
CA ASN A 69 11.57 8.69 6.86
C ASN A 69 10.40 8.47 5.90
N PHE A 70 9.17 8.69 6.37
CA PHE A 70 7.95 8.64 5.56
C PHE A 70 7.76 7.30 4.82
N SER A 71 7.72 6.23 5.59
CA SER A 71 7.47 4.90 5.03
C SER A 71 6.65 4.05 5.98
N PHE A 72 5.97 3.05 5.43
CA PHE A 72 5.33 2.01 6.22
C PHE A 72 5.36 0.69 5.47
N THR A 73 5.28 -0.40 6.23
CA THR A 73 5.17 -1.76 5.67
C THR A 73 3.92 -2.43 6.20
N TYR A 74 3.37 -3.32 5.39
CA TYR A 74 2.18 -4.09 5.76
C TYR A 74 2.28 -5.50 5.19
N SER A 75 1.51 -6.42 5.76
CA SER A 75 1.32 -7.77 5.21
C SER A 75 -0.03 -7.88 4.55
N ILE A 76 -0.13 -8.71 3.52
CA ILE A 76 -1.41 -9.25 3.08
C ILE A 76 -1.53 -10.63 3.71
N ASP A 77 -2.49 -10.77 4.62
CA ASP A 77 -2.69 -12.00 5.40
C ASP A 77 -3.61 -12.97 4.68
N ASP A 78 -4.51 -12.47 3.85
CA ASP A 78 -5.39 -13.23 2.98
C ASP A 78 -5.97 -12.30 1.91
N GLY A 79 -6.34 -12.86 0.78
CA GLY A 79 -6.91 -12.09 -0.32
C GLY A 79 -7.47 -12.98 -1.42
N PRO A 80 -7.95 -12.36 -2.50
CA PRO A 80 -8.53 -13.13 -3.61
C PRO A 80 -7.46 -13.72 -4.52
N GLY A 81 -7.78 -14.87 -5.13
CA GLY A 81 -6.98 -15.47 -6.20
C GLY A 81 -5.50 -15.68 -5.83
N PRO A 82 -4.59 -15.11 -6.61
CA PRO A 82 -3.14 -15.33 -6.42
C PRO A 82 -2.58 -14.84 -5.07
N VAL A 83 -3.28 -13.94 -4.38
CA VAL A 83 -2.84 -13.43 -3.07
C VAL A 83 -3.59 -14.06 -1.90
N SER A 84 -4.30 -15.16 -2.13
CA SER A 84 -4.91 -15.92 -1.03
C SER A 84 -3.81 -16.53 -0.16
N LYS A 85 -4.12 -16.75 1.11
CA LYS A 85 -3.17 -17.35 2.07
C LYS A 85 -2.70 -18.75 1.66
N ASP A 86 -3.46 -19.43 0.80
CA ASP A 86 -3.11 -20.76 0.30
C ASP A 86 -2.19 -20.67 -0.94
N SER A 87 -2.12 -19.53 -1.59
CA SER A 87 -1.37 -19.32 -2.84
C SER A 87 -0.08 -18.55 -2.64
N VAL A 88 0.00 -17.71 -1.62
CA VAL A 88 1.14 -16.84 -1.36
C VAL A 88 1.49 -16.86 0.12
N SER A 89 2.77 -16.72 0.43
CA SER A 89 3.25 -16.57 1.80
C SER A 89 4.23 -15.41 1.91
N ASN A 90 4.33 -14.86 3.12
CA ASN A 90 5.24 -13.75 3.42
C ASN A 90 5.07 -12.56 2.48
N TYR A 91 3.82 -12.20 2.17
CA TYR A 91 3.54 -11.04 1.36
C TYR A 91 3.72 -9.77 2.19
N VAL A 92 4.70 -8.96 1.84
CA VAL A 92 4.99 -7.68 2.50
C VAL A 92 5.03 -6.57 1.46
N GLY A 93 4.21 -5.55 1.68
CA GLY A 93 4.25 -4.32 0.89
C GLY A 93 4.95 -3.21 1.66
N LYS A 94 5.64 -2.33 0.94
CA LYS A 94 6.29 -1.15 1.49
C LYS A 94 5.98 0.06 0.64
N VAL A 95 5.48 1.10 1.28
CA VAL A 95 5.28 2.42 0.66
C VAL A 95 6.30 3.37 1.24
N SER A 96 7.04 4.05 0.36
CA SER A 96 8.08 5.01 0.75
C SER A 96 7.92 6.31 -0.03
N LEU A 97 8.10 7.43 0.65
CA LEU A 97 8.06 8.76 0.05
C LEU A 97 9.46 9.36 0.06
N TYR A 98 9.80 10.04 -1.05
CA TYR A 98 11.07 10.76 -1.19
C TYR A 98 10.81 12.15 -1.78
N PRO A 99 11.43 13.21 -1.24
CA PRO A 99 11.27 14.54 -1.83
C PRO A 99 12.07 14.63 -3.13
N VAL A 100 11.47 15.24 -4.15
CA VAL A 100 12.19 15.59 -5.38
C VAL A 100 12.74 17.01 -5.21
N THR A 101 14.05 17.13 -5.09
CA THR A 101 14.71 18.38 -4.70
C THR A 101 14.40 19.54 -5.62
N ASP A 102 14.47 19.32 -6.93
CA ASP A 102 14.34 20.41 -7.91
C ASP A 102 12.92 20.98 -8.01
N SER A 103 11.92 20.13 -7.88
CA SER A 103 10.53 20.53 -8.12
C SER A 103 9.72 20.72 -6.84
N GLY A 104 10.17 20.16 -5.71
CA GLY A 104 9.38 20.13 -4.49
C GLY A 104 8.25 19.10 -4.52
N GLU A 105 8.19 18.29 -5.58
CA GLU A 105 7.23 17.17 -5.68
C GLU A 105 7.68 16.01 -4.82
N THR A 106 6.81 14.99 -4.72
CA THR A 106 7.09 13.78 -3.95
C THR A 106 7.12 12.56 -4.86
N PHE A 107 8.21 11.80 -4.79
CA PHE A 107 8.32 10.49 -5.41
C PHE A 107 7.73 9.45 -4.47
N VAL A 108 6.75 8.68 -4.94
CA VAL A 108 6.10 7.61 -4.17
C VAL A 108 6.50 6.28 -4.76
N GLU A 109 7.11 5.43 -3.95
CA GLU A 109 7.54 4.10 -4.34
C GLU A 109 6.76 3.05 -3.57
N TRP A 110 6.22 2.07 -4.28
CA TRP A 110 5.47 0.97 -3.69
C TRP A 110 6.08 -0.35 -4.15
N ILE A 111 6.69 -1.07 -3.22
CA ILE A 111 7.35 -2.35 -3.48
C ILE A 111 6.64 -3.41 -2.66
N SER A 112 6.39 -4.58 -3.24
CA SER A 112 6.00 -5.75 -2.48
C SER A 112 6.88 -6.93 -2.83
N THR A 113 7.10 -7.79 -1.84
CA THR A 113 7.82 -9.05 -1.98
C THR A 113 6.98 -10.18 -1.42
N TYR A 114 7.12 -11.35 -2.00
CA TYR A 114 6.30 -12.50 -1.62
C TYR A 114 6.95 -13.80 -2.05
N GLU A 115 6.43 -14.91 -1.54
CA GLU A 115 6.79 -16.27 -1.96
C GLU A 115 5.54 -16.96 -2.48
N SER A 116 5.64 -17.56 -3.66
CA SER A 116 4.51 -18.16 -4.36
C SER A 116 5.02 -19.22 -5.34
N ASP A 117 4.16 -20.17 -5.68
CA ASP A 117 4.45 -21.14 -6.75
C ASP A 117 4.29 -20.51 -8.14
N SER A 118 3.71 -19.31 -8.22
CA SER A 118 3.56 -18.57 -9.48
C SER A 118 3.73 -17.08 -9.25
N ASP A 119 4.99 -16.63 -9.21
CA ASP A 119 5.34 -15.23 -9.02
C ASP A 119 4.73 -14.33 -10.11
N SER A 120 4.69 -14.82 -11.36
CA SER A 120 4.08 -14.07 -12.45
C SER A 120 2.58 -13.86 -12.27
N ALA A 121 1.86 -14.85 -11.74
CA ALA A 121 0.43 -14.71 -11.49
C ALA A 121 0.15 -13.66 -10.41
N VAL A 122 0.98 -13.60 -9.36
CA VAL A 122 0.87 -12.58 -8.32
C VAL A 122 1.17 -11.20 -8.89
N GLY A 123 2.24 -11.04 -9.65
CA GLY A 123 2.60 -9.77 -10.27
C GLY A 123 1.55 -9.26 -11.26
N ASP A 124 1.04 -10.13 -12.11
CA ASP A 124 0.00 -9.80 -13.08
C ASP A 124 -1.30 -9.36 -12.41
N PHE A 125 -1.59 -9.89 -11.23
CA PHE A 125 -2.75 -9.51 -10.43
C PHE A 125 -2.52 -8.20 -9.68
N CYS A 126 -1.39 -8.05 -9.00
CA CYS A 126 -1.14 -6.93 -8.07
C CYS A 126 -0.66 -5.66 -8.74
N ASN A 127 0.24 -5.74 -9.74
CA ASN A 127 0.81 -4.54 -10.35
C ASN A 127 -0.25 -3.57 -10.92
N PRO A 128 -1.29 -4.03 -11.64
CA PRO A 128 -2.33 -3.11 -12.10
C PRO A 128 -3.08 -2.42 -10.97
N ILE A 129 -3.31 -3.11 -9.85
CA ILE A 129 -3.98 -2.54 -8.68
C ILE A 129 -3.14 -1.42 -8.08
N TYR A 130 -1.84 -1.66 -7.89
CA TYR A 130 -0.92 -0.66 -7.35
C TYR A 130 -0.80 0.55 -8.29
N ALA A 131 -0.74 0.33 -9.60
CA ALA A 131 -0.67 1.40 -10.57
C ALA A 131 -1.90 2.32 -10.47
N VAL A 132 -3.09 1.76 -10.33
CA VAL A 132 -4.33 2.53 -10.20
C VAL A 132 -4.39 3.23 -8.83
N LEU A 133 -3.94 2.58 -7.76
CA LEU A 133 -3.87 3.22 -6.43
C LEU A 133 -2.96 4.45 -6.46
N LEU A 134 -1.80 4.36 -7.08
CA LEU A 134 -0.89 5.49 -7.21
C LEU A 134 -1.47 6.59 -8.10
N SER A 135 -2.14 6.23 -9.18
CA SER A 135 -2.85 7.19 -10.03
C SER A 135 -3.97 7.90 -9.24
N SER A 136 -4.69 7.16 -8.41
CA SER A 136 -5.74 7.72 -7.54
C SER A 136 -5.15 8.73 -6.55
N LEU A 137 -4.04 8.37 -5.89
CA LEU A 137 -3.34 9.27 -4.99
C LEU A 137 -2.90 10.55 -5.72
N LYS A 138 -2.27 10.40 -6.87
CA LYS A 138 -1.80 11.53 -7.68
C LYS A 138 -2.95 12.49 -8.03
N SER A 139 -4.14 11.97 -8.28
CA SER A 139 -5.30 12.78 -8.65
C SER A 139 -5.83 13.66 -7.52
N LYS A 140 -5.41 13.44 -6.28
CA LYS A 140 -5.86 14.21 -5.11
C LYS A 140 -5.08 15.52 -4.92
N PHE A 141 -4.04 15.72 -5.72
CA PHE A 141 -3.18 16.91 -5.63
C PHE A 141 -3.10 17.72 -6.94
#